data_3913e614841ffce0f9b0e7a9cb9f5561
#
_entry.id   3913e614841ffce0f9b0e7a9cb9f5561
#
_cell.length_a   1.000
_cell.length_b   1.000
_cell.length_c   1.000
_cell.angle_alpha   90.00
_cell.angle_beta   90.00
_cell.angle_gamma   90.00
#
_symmetry.space_group_name_H-M   'P 1'
#
loop_
_entity.id
_entity.type
_entity.pdbx_description
1 polymer ?
#
loop_
_entity_poly.entity_id
_entity_poly.type
_entity_poly.pdbx_seq_one_letter_code
_entity_poly.pdbx_strand_id
1 'polypeptide(L)'
;LGELVDRCRARGVQVMVEGPGHVPFNQIQMNMERQQKVCKKAPFYVLGPVTTDIAPGYDHIVSSIGATAAATYGASLLCSVTPAEHLGLPDGEEVRQGCVAYKIAAHAGDVARGLKGARDRDDAMARARAEFDWDRQFSHCLDPERAKSRWLRTRAFTDEAHGDDHCSMCGKQFCAVRTSRRIRKLAERMKGERK
;
A
#
# COMPACT_ATOMS: atom_id res chain seq x y z
N LEU A 1 23.69 10.60 -16.53
CA LEU A 1 23.67 9.98 -15.19
C LEU A 1 24.62 8.79 -15.11
N GLY A 2 24.57 7.82 -16.06
CA GLY A 2 25.42 6.62 -16.03
C GLY A 2 26.92 6.93 -15.97
N GLU A 3 27.40 7.91 -16.74
CA GLU A 3 28.80 8.36 -16.68
C GLU A 3 29.18 8.91 -15.29
N LEU A 4 28.27 9.69 -14.66
CA LEU A 4 28.50 10.21 -13.31
C LEU A 4 28.58 9.08 -12.27
N VAL A 5 27.74 8.06 -12.41
CA VAL A 5 27.80 6.85 -11.56
C VAL A 5 29.16 6.19 -11.68
N ASP A 6 29.67 6.03 -12.91
CA ASP A 6 31.00 5.42 -13.13
C ASP A 6 32.12 6.25 -12.51
N ARG A 7 32.06 7.57 -12.66
CA ARG A 7 33.06 8.48 -12.09
C ARG A 7 33.07 8.47 -10.57
N CYS A 8 31.89 8.38 -9.92
CA CYS A 8 31.79 8.26 -8.47
C CYS A 8 32.39 6.93 -8.00
N ARG A 9 31.97 5.83 -8.62
CA ARG A 9 32.44 4.48 -8.27
C ARG A 9 33.95 4.30 -8.45
N ALA A 10 34.49 4.86 -9.51
CA ALA A 10 35.94 4.83 -9.76
C ALA A 10 36.75 5.54 -8.67
N ARG A 11 36.14 6.39 -7.87
CA ARG A 11 36.74 7.08 -6.73
C ARG A 11 36.36 6.50 -5.37
N GLY A 12 35.70 5.34 -5.34
CA GLY A 12 35.23 4.70 -4.11
C GLY A 12 34.07 5.43 -3.42
N VAL A 13 33.35 6.32 -4.14
CA VAL A 13 32.21 7.06 -3.61
C VAL A 13 30.93 6.29 -3.88
N GLN A 14 30.11 6.09 -2.85
CA GLN A 14 28.75 5.57 -3.01
C GLN A 14 27.89 6.57 -3.76
N VAL A 15 26.98 6.06 -4.59
CA VAL A 15 26.13 6.89 -5.44
C VAL A 15 24.71 6.33 -5.48
N MET A 16 23.75 7.21 -5.33
CA MET A 16 22.34 6.99 -5.58
C MET A 16 21.90 7.95 -6.69
N VAL A 17 21.02 7.49 -7.54
CA VAL A 17 20.49 8.28 -8.67
C VAL A 17 19.08 8.73 -8.31
N GLU A 18 18.82 10.01 -8.48
CA GLU A 18 17.47 10.54 -8.39
C GLU A 18 16.76 10.48 -9.73
N GLY A 19 15.49 10.19 -9.71
CA GLY A 19 14.66 10.01 -10.89
C GLY A 19 13.58 11.06 -11.07
N PRO A 20 12.78 10.95 -12.13
CA PRO A 20 11.76 11.93 -12.47
C PRO A 20 10.60 11.94 -11.47
N GLY A 21 10.05 13.14 -11.21
CA GLY A 21 8.91 13.37 -10.34
C GLY A 21 7.55 13.29 -11.05
N HIS A 22 7.50 13.63 -12.34
CA HIS A 22 6.27 13.61 -13.15
C HIS A 22 6.50 12.73 -14.37
N VAL A 23 5.78 11.59 -14.41
CA VAL A 23 5.91 10.62 -15.51
C VAL A 23 4.55 9.98 -15.76
N PRO A 24 4.02 10.04 -16.98
CA PRO A 24 2.83 9.28 -17.37
C PRO A 24 3.00 7.80 -17.01
N PHE A 25 1.94 7.19 -16.50
CA PHE A 25 1.97 5.83 -15.94
C PHE A 25 2.62 4.80 -16.87
N ASN A 26 2.29 4.86 -18.17
CA ASN A 26 2.79 3.95 -19.20
C ASN A 26 4.31 4.09 -19.48
N GLN A 27 4.95 5.13 -18.98
CA GLN A 27 6.40 5.36 -19.19
C GLN A 27 7.24 4.97 -17.96
N ILE A 28 6.63 4.64 -16.83
CA ILE A 28 7.35 4.37 -15.59
C ILE A 28 8.25 3.14 -15.73
N GLN A 29 7.73 2.04 -16.23
CA GLN A 29 8.51 0.81 -16.42
C GLN A 29 9.77 1.07 -17.26
N MET A 30 9.61 1.70 -18.41
CA MET A 30 10.73 2.02 -19.31
C MET A 30 11.78 2.89 -18.63
N ASN A 31 11.36 3.88 -17.82
CA ASN A 31 12.28 4.73 -17.08
C ASN A 31 13.08 3.92 -16.03
N MET A 32 12.43 3.03 -15.29
CA MET A 32 13.07 2.18 -14.29
C MET A 32 14.10 1.24 -14.94
N GLU A 33 13.70 0.53 -15.98
CA GLU A 33 14.58 -0.40 -16.71
C GLU A 33 15.77 0.32 -17.36
N ARG A 34 15.53 1.48 -17.95
CA ARG A 34 16.60 2.30 -18.55
C ARG A 34 17.61 2.77 -17.50
N GLN A 35 17.15 3.24 -16.35
CA GLN A 35 18.04 3.65 -15.26
C GLN A 35 18.89 2.46 -14.78
N GLN A 36 18.29 1.32 -14.52
CA GLN A 36 19.01 0.14 -14.06
C GLN A 36 20.12 -0.27 -15.05
N LYS A 37 19.82 -0.21 -16.34
CA LYS A 37 20.78 -0.54 -17.39
C LYS A 37 21.90 0.52 -17.48
N VAL A 38 21.54 1.79 -17.62
CA VAL A 38 22.50 2.88 -17.88
C VAL A 38 23.32 3.22 -16.64
N CYS A 39 22.69 3.18 -15.46
CA CYS A 39 23.35 3.48 -14.19
C CYS A 39 23.86 2.22 -13.45
N LYS A 40 23.94 1.07 -14.14
CA LYS A 40 24.55 -0.17 -13.64
C LYS A 40 24.01 -0.56 -12.28
N LYS A 41 22.67 -0.54 -12.15
CA LYS A 41 21.93 -0.87 -10.93
C LYS A 41 22.30 -0.01 -9.70
N ALA A 42 22.76 1.23 -9.90
CA ALA A 42 22.85 2.18 -8.80
C ALA A 42 21.45 2.36 -8.18
N PRO A 43 21.33 2.46 -6.85
CA PRO A 43 20.04 2.70 -6.20
C PRO A 43 19.30 3.86 -6.83
N PHE A 44 18.01 3.67 -7.11
CA PHE A 44 17.17 4.66 -7.78
C PHE A 44 16.16 5.23 -6.78
N TYR A 45 16.24 6.53 -6.54
CA TYR A 45 15.34 7.30 -5.72
C TYR A 45 14.39 8.08 -6.62
N VAL A 46 13.10 7.93 -6.44
CA VAL A 46 12.09 8.59 -7.28
C VAL A 46 11.12 9.40 -6.42
N LEU A 47 10.74 10.58 -6.91
CA LEU A 47 9.70 11.41 -6.33
C LEU A 47 8.36 11.01 -6.97
N GLY A 48 7.58 10.24 -6.30
CA GLY A 48 6.35 9.67 -6.88
C GLY A 48 6.64 8.39 -7.67
N PRO A 49 6.44 8.36 -9.00
CA PRO A 49 6.08 9.50 -9.88
C PRO A 49 4.61 9.94 -9.82
N VAL A 50 4.40 11.24 -9.94
CA VAL A 50 3.08 11.84 -10.18
C VAL A 50 2.64 11.47 -11.60
N THR A 51 1.54 10.72 -11.72
CA THR A 51 1.11 10.13 -13.00
C THR A 51 0.15 11.01 -13.79
N THR A 52 -0.44 12.01 -13.16
CA THR A 52 -1.32 13.02 -13.76
C THR A 52 -1.37 14.27 -12.90
N ASP A 53 -1.60 15.43 -13.49
CA ASP A 53 -1.57 16.73 -12.82
C ASP A 53 -2.97 17.30 -12.51
N ILE A 54 -4.04 16.52 -12.73
CA ILE A 54 -5.41 17.01 -12.61
C ILE A 54 -5.98 17.01 -11.18
N ALA A 55 -5.20 16.60 -10.19
CA ALA A 55 -5.71 16.34 -8.85
C ALA A 55 -4.94 17.11 -7.75
N PRO A 56 -4.83 18.46 -7.82
CA PRO A 56 -4.23 19.22 -6.73
C PRO A 56 -4.92 18.92 -5.39
N GLY A 57 -4.14 18.77 -4.32
CA GLY A 57 -4.63 18.34 -3.00
C GLY A 57 -4.73 16.82 -2.83
N TYR A 58 -4.54 16.05 -3.90
CA TYR A 58 -4.53 14.59 -3.91
C TYR A 58 -3.22 14.01 -4.49
N ASP A 59 -2.17 14.82 -4.56
CA ASP A 59 -0.89 14.43 -5.16
C ASP A 59 -0.29 13.19 -4.48
N HIS A 60 -0.48 13.01 -3.17
CA HIS A 60 -0.07 11.81 -2.43
C HIS A 60 -0.75 10.53 -2.94
N ILE A 61 -2.00 10.61 -3.45
CA ILE A 61 -2.71 9.48 -4.06
C ILE A 61 -2.18 9.23 -5.46
N VAL A 62 -2.13 10.28 -6.28
CA VAL A 62 -1.68 10.20 -7.68
C VAL A 62 -0.25 9.67 -7.76
N SER A 63 0.63 10.18 -6.91
CA SER A 63 2.03 9.76 -6.87
C SER A 63 2.21 8.37 -6.28
N SER A 64 1.39 7.93 -5.31
CA SER A 64 1.46 6.56 -4.79
C SER A 64 1.13 5.50 -5.83
N ILE A 65 0.27 5.83 -6.81
CA ILE A 65 0.02 4.97 -7.98
C ILE A 65 1.31 4.76 -8.78
N GLY A 66 2.01 5.85 -9.10
CA GLY A 66 3.28 5.81 -9.80
C GLY A 66 4.39 5.17 -8.98
N ALA A 67 4.43 5.45 -7.68
CA ALA A 67 5.39 4.86 -6.75
C ALA A 67 5.26 3.33 -6.67
N THR A 68 4.03 2.81 -6.68
CA THR A 68 3.78 1.36 -6.72
C THR A 68 4.36 0.74 -7.99
N ALA A 69 4.12 1.36 -9.14
CA ALA A 69 4.71 0.91 -10.41
C ALA A 69 6.25 1.00 -10.38
N ALA A 70 6.81 2.12 -9.93
CA ALA A 70 8.24 2.31 -9.84
C ALA A 70 8.91 1.28 -8.90
N ALA A 71 8.33 1.03 -7.73
CA ALA A 71 8.79 0.01 -6.79
C ALA A 71 8.76 -1.39 -7.42
N THR A 72 7.68 -1.72 -8.13
CA THR A 72 7.54 -3.00 -8.84
C THR A 72 8.65 -3.20 -9.87
N TYR A 73 9.02 -2.15 -10.60
CA TYR A 73 10.04 -2.19 -11.65
C TYR A 73 11.46 -1.82 -11.17
N GLY A 74 11.69 -1.68 -9.87
CA GLY A 74 13.04 -1.67 -9.30
C GLY A 74 13.52 -0.34 -8.73
N ALA A 75 12.65 0.62 -8.45
CA ALA A 75 13.02 1.75 -7.60
C ALA A 75 13.45 1.24 -6.21
N SER A 76 14.51 1.83 -5.68
CA SER A 76 15.09 1.44 -4.39
C SER A 76 14.57 2.28 -3.24
N LEU A 77 14.21 3.53 -3.51
CA LEU A 77 13.72 4.51 -2.55
C LEU A 77 12.57 5.31 -3.18
N LEU A 78 11.59 5.63 -2.38
CA LEU A 78 10.42 6.42 -2.77
C LEU A 78 10.39 7.69 -1.93
N CYS A 79 10.44 8.86 -2.56
CA CYS A 79 10.19 10.14 -1.91
C CYS A 79 8.69 10.34 -1.74
N SER A 80 8.25 10.54 -0.52
CA SER A 80 6.82 10.75 -0.25
C SER A 80 6.36 12.14 -0.70
N VAL A 81 5.17 12.17 -1.26
CA VAL A 81 4.45 13.38 -1.65
C VAL A 81 3.28 13.57 -0.69
N THR A 82 2.99 14.81 -0.33
CA THR A 82 1.90 15.16 0.59
C THR A 82 0.67 15.69 -0.16
N PRO A 83 -0.51 15.80 0.48
CA PRO A 83 -1.66 16.48 -0.10
C PRO A 83 -1.37 17.94 -0.50
N ALA A 84 -0.45 18.62 0.22
CA ALA A 84 -0.11 20.01 -0.03
C ALA A 84 0.85 20.24 -1.20
N GLU A 85 1.33 19.18 -1.87
CA GLU A 85 2.28 19.28 -2.99
C GLU A 85 1.71 20.23 -4.05
N HIS A 86 2.56 21.11 -4.58
CA HIS A 86 2.23 22.17 -5.52
C HIS A 86 1.30 23.29 -4.99
N LEU A 87 0.77 23.17 -3.75
CA LEU A 87 -0.16 24.14 -3.16
C LEU A 87 0.46 24.97 -2.03
N GLY A 88 1.36 24.37 -1.24
CA GLY A 88 1.97 25.04 -0.10
C GLY A 88 2.81 24.13 0.78
N LEU A 89 3.13 24.58 1.98
CA LEU A 89 3.84 23.76 2.96
C LEU A 89 2.84 22.83 3.67
N PRO A 90 3.15 21.54 3.80
CA PRO A 90 2.29 20.60 4.49
C PRO A 90 2.30 20.81 6.00
N ASP A 91 1.18 20.51 6.63
CA ASP A 91 1.12 20.31 8.07
C ASP A 91 1.51 18.88 8.48
N GLY A 92 1.53 18.61 9.81
CA GLY A 92 1.92 17.29 10.33
C GLY A 92 0.98 16.18 9.92
N GLU A 93 -0.31 16.45 9.76
CA GLU A 93 -1.30 15.46 9.31
C GLU A 93 -1.14 15.13 7.82
N GLU A 94 -0.88 16.13 6.99
CA GLU A 94 -0.61 15.95 5.57
C GLU A 94 0.68 15.15 5.33
N VAL A 95 1.73 15.41 6.12
CA VAL A 95 2.96 14.60 6.10
C VAL A 95 2.64 13.15 6.47
N ARG A 96 1.85 12.93 7.52
CA ARG A 96 1.42 11.58 7.92
C ARG A 96 0.66 10.87 6.81
N GLN A 97 -0.27 11.55 6.13
CA GLN A 97 -1.04 11.00 5.02
C GLN A 97 -0.13 10.61 3.84
N GLY A 98 0.79 11.47 3.47
CA GLY A 98 1.80 11.17 2.46
C GLY A 98 2.63 9.93 2.81
N CYS A 99 3.16 9.87 4.03
CA CYS A 99 3.94 8.73 4.50
C CYS A 99 3.14 7.42 4.48
N VAL A 100 1.86 7.42 4.88
CA VAL A 100 1.01 6.24 4.83
C VAL A 100 0.75 5.81 3.39
N ALA A 101 0.43 6.73 2.49
CA ALA A 101 0.23 6.44 1.08
C ALA A 101 1.47 5.76 0.45
N TYR A 102 2.65 6.26 0.79
CA TYR A 102 3.91 5.69 0.27
C TYR A 102 4.31 4.37 0.92
N LYS A 103 3.98 4.14 2.18
CA LYS A 103 4.11 2.80 2.80
C LYS A 103 3.20 1.78 2.11
N ILE A 104 2.00 2.18 1.71
CA ILE A 104 1.09 1.32 0.94
C ILE A 104 1.70 1.02 -0.44
N ALA A 105 2.20 2.04 -1.14
CA ALA A 105 2.82 1.90 -2.45
C ALA A 105 4.05 0.97 -2.42
N ALA A 106 4.95 1.17 -1.46
CA ALA A 106 6.14 0.34 -1.28
C ALA A 106 5.77 -1.11 -0.97
N HIS A 107 4.85 -1.34 -0.03
CA HIS A 107 4.38 -2.68 0.32
C HIS A 107 3.75 -3.40 -0.88
N ALA A 108 2.89 -2.72 -1.65
CA ALA A 108 2.30 -3.29 -2.85
C ALA A 108 3.34 -3.65 -3.91
N GLY A 109 4.38 -2.81 -4.07
CA GLY A 109 5.52 -3.10 -4.94
C GLY A 109 6.33 -4.32 -4.49
N ASP A 110 6.59 -4.45 -3.20
CA ASP A 110 7.30 -5.60 -2.62
C ASP A 110 6.53 -6.91 -2.82
N VAL A 111 5.21 -6.88 -2.62
CA VAL A 111 4.32 -8.02 -2.89
C VAL A 111 4.33 -8.37 -4.38
N ALA A 112 4.24 -7.39 -5.27
CA ALA A 112 4.26 -7.59 -6.72
C ALA A 112 5.59 -8.22 -7.21
N ARG A 113 6.71 -7.86 -6.56
CA ARG A 113 8.03 -8.43 -6.82
C ARG A 113 8.23 -9.83 -6.26
N GLY A 114 7.30 -10.33 -5.46
CA GLY A 114 7.41 -11.63 -4.79
C GLY A 114 8.53 -11.69 -3.76
N LEU A 115 8.83 -10.58 -3.08
CA LEU A 115 9.87 -10.58 -2.05
C LEU A 115 9.47 -11.49 -0.89
N LYS A 116 10.45 -12.24 -0.39
CA LYS A 116 10.24 -13.18 0.71
C LYS A 116 9.67 -12.46 1.94
N GLY A 117 8.54 -12.94 2.43
CA GLY A 117 7.86 -12.39 3.60
C GLY A 117 6.99 -11.15 3.32
N ALA A 118 6.99 -10.60 2.11
CA ALA A 118 6.18 -9.42 1.79
C ALA A 118 4.69 -9.64 2.05
N ARG A 119 4.17 -10.84 1.76
CA ARG A 119 2.77 -11.20 1.96
C ARG A 119 2.37 -11.59 3.39
N ASP A 120 3.32 -11.83 4.28
CA ASP A 120 3.04 -12.39 5.61
C ASP A 120 2.07 -11.49 6.40
N ARG A 121 2.23 -10.17 6.28
CA ARG A 121 1.35 -9.19 6.93
C ARG A 121 -0.04 -9.16 6.30
N ASP A 122 -0.15 -9.27 4.98
CA ASP A 122 -1.46 -9.34 4.29
C ASP A 122 -2.21 -10.62 4.65
N ASP A 123 -1.51 -11.75 4.70
CA ASP A 123 -2.09 -13.03 5.07
C ASP A 123 -2.55 -13.04 6.52
N ALA A 124 -1.79 -12.40 7.44
CA ALA A 124 -2.18 -12.23 8.83
C ALA A 124 -3.43 -11.33 8.95
N MET A 125 -3.46 -10.22 8.22
CA MET A 125 -4.63 -9.33 8.16
C MET A 125 -5.84 -10.05 7.58
N ALA A 126 -5.67 -10.83 6.52
CA ALA A 126 -6.77 -11.59 5.90
C ALA A 126 -7.38 -12.61 6.88
N ARG A 127 -6.56 -13.31 7.66
CA ARG A 127 -7.02 -14.21 8.73
C ARG A 127 -7.79 -13.46 9.81
N ALA A 128 -7.23 -12.35 10.32
CA ALA A 128 -7.89 -11.51 11.32
C ALA A 128 -9.24 -10.97 10.83
N ARG A 129 -9.34 -10.55 9.55
CA ARG A 129 -10.59 -10.12 8.92
C ARG A 129 -11.60 -11.27 8.81
N ALA A 130 -11.16 -12.45 8.41
CA ALA A 130 -12.03 -13.61 8.31
C ALA A 130 -12.61 -14.04 9.69
N GLU A 131 -11.90 -13.76 10.76
CA GLU A 131 -12.29 -14.06 12.13
C GLU A 131 -13.08 -12.92 12.81
N PHE A 132 -13.12 -11.72 12.18
CA PHE A 132 -13.62 -10.46 12.77
C PHE A 132 -12.88 -10.05 14.05
N ASP A 133 -11.61 -10.49 14.16
CA ASP A 133 -10.71 -10.10 15.25
C ASP A 133 -10.18 -8.68 15.01
N TRP A 134 -10.87 -7.71 15.60
CA TRP A 134 -10.57 -6.30 15.39
C TRP A 134 -9.23 -5.88 15.99
N ASP A 135 -8.85 -6.41 17.12
CA ASP A 135 -7.57 -6.07 17.76
C ASP A 135 -6.38 -6.55 16.91
N ARG A 136 -6.46 -7.77 16.39
CA ARG A 136 -5.46 -8.28 15.43
C ARG A 136 -5.48 -7.50 14.12
N GLN A 137 -6.64 -7.09 13.62
CA GLN A 137 -6.69 -6.22 12.43
C GLN A 137 -5.95 -4.90 12.69
N PHE A 138 -6.19 -4.24 13.83
CA PHE A 138 -5.50 -3.00 14.17
C PHE A 138 -4.00 -3.19 14.36
N SER A 139 -3.55 -4.30 14.94
CA SER A 139 -2.12 -4.59 15.09
C SER A 139 -1.38 -4.79 13.76
N HIS A 140 -2.09 -5.18 12.70
CA HIS A 140 -1.53 -5.33 11.35
C HIS A 140 -1.71 -4.09 10.47
N CYS A 141 -2.47 -3.07 10.90
CA CYS A 141 -2.68 -1.85 10.11
C CYS A 141 -1.40 -1.02 9.93
N LEU A 142 -1.25 -0.40 8.78
CA LEU A 142 -0.22 0.64 8.56
C LEU A 142 -0.54 1.92 9.35
N ASP A 143 -1.81 2.21 9.55
CA ASP A 143 -2.32 3.35 10.31
C ASP A 143 -3.41 2.86 11.29
N PRO A 144 -3.02 2.27 12.43
CA PRO A 144 -3.95 1.69 13.38
C PRO A 144 -4.83 2.74 14.08
N GLU A 145 -4.29 3.94 14.33
CA GLU A 145 -5.03 5.01 15.00
C GLU A 145 -6.22 5.47 14.16
N ARG A 146 -5.99 5.74 12.88
CA ARG A 146 -7.05 6.12 11.94
C ARG A 146 -8.08 5.00 11.78
N ALA A 147 -7.62 3.76 11.63
CA ALA A 147 -8.50 2.60 11.49
C ALA A 147 -9.40 2.44 12.72
N LYS A 148 -8.83 2.47 13.92
CA LYS A 148 -9.55 2.35 15.19
C LYS A 148 -10.53 3.51 15.42
N SER A 149 -10.10 4.74 15.15
CA SER A 149 -10.97 5.93 15.26
C SER A 149 -12.18 5.83 14.33
N ARG A 150 -11.98 5.39 13.08
CA ARG A 150 -13.06 5.16 12.12
C ARG A 150 -14.04 4.08 12.61
N TRP A 151 -13.51 2.96 13.07
CA TRP A 151 -14.29 1.85 13.58
C TRP A 151 -15.13 2.26 14.79
N LEU A 152 -14.56 2.99 15.77
CA LEU A 152 -15.27 3.49 16.94
C LEU A 152 -16.40 4.46 16.56
N ARG A 153 -16.16 5.38 15.62
CA ARG A 153 -17.21 6.29 15.13
C ARG A 153 -18.37 5.56 14.52
N THR A 154 -18.12 4.52 13.73
CA THR A 154 -19.19 3.72 13.13
C THR A 154 -20.04 3.01 14.19
N ARG A 155 -19.42 2.50 15.25
CA ARG A 155 -20.15 1.88 16.38
C ARG A 155 -21.07 2.85 17.11
N ALA A 156 -20.67 4.10 17.21
CA ALA A 156 -21.49 5.12 17.88
C ALA A 156 -22.78 5.49 17.11
N PHE A 157 -22.83 5.21 15.80
CA PHE A 157 -23.98 5.52 14.94
C PHE A 157 -24.88 4.31 14.62
N THR A 158 -24.47 3.11 15.01
CA THR A 158 -25.26 1.89 14.77
C THR A 158 -25.63 1.27 16.11
N ASP A 159 -26.92 1.12 16.37
CA ASP A 159 -27.44 0.34 17.52
C ASP A 159 -27.04 -1.15 17.43
N GLU A 160 -26.67 -1.61 16.25
CA GLU A 160 -26.07 -2.91 16.04
C GLU A 160 -24.58 -2.85 16.38
N ALA A 161 -24.23 -3.33 17.56
CA ALA A 161 -22.84 -3.66 17.86
C ALA A 161 -22.26 -4.49 16.73
N HIS A 162 -21.01 -4.19 16.32
CA HIS A 162 -20.28 -5.07 15.43
C HIS A 162 -20.34 -6.48 16.00
N GLY A 163 -21.10 -7.35 15.35
CA GLY A 163 -21.24 -8.73 15.81
C GLY A 163 -19.92 -9.49 15.59
N ASP A 164 -19.72 -10.53 16.36
CA ASP A 164 -18.56 -11.42 16.22
C ASP A 164 -18.49 -12.13 14.87
N ASP A 165 -19.53 -12.04 14.05
CA ASP A 165 -19.66 -12.75 12.78
C ASP A 165 -19.94 -11.85 11.55
N HIS A 166 -19.97 -10.52 11.71
CA HIS A 166 -20.17 -9.55 10.63
C HIS A 166 -19.66 -8.15 11.01
N CYS A 167 -19.55 -7.25 10.04
CA CYS A 167 -19.25 -5.84 10.27
C CYS A 167 -20.44 -4.96 9.91
N SER A 168 -20.45 -3.72 10.41
CA SER A 168 -21.52 -2.74 10.15
C SER A 168 -21.70 -2.37 8.69
N MET A 169 -20.69 -2.57 7.83
CA MET A 169 -20.76 -2.21 6.42
C MET A 169 -21.79 -3.03 5.64
N CYS A 170 -21.78 -4.36 5.81
CA CYS A 170 -22.72 -5.28 5.16
C CYS A 170 -23.89 -5.66 6.06
N GLY A 171 -23.76 -5.48 7.38
CA GLY A 171 -24.73 -5.94 8.37
C GLY A 171 -24.89 -7.47 8.38
N LYS A 172 -25.80 -7.93 9.22
CA LYS A 172 -26.02 -9.35 9.48
C LYS A 172 -26.52 -10.14 8.26
N GLN A 173 -27.29 -9.50 7.39
CA GLN A 173 -27.96 -10.17 6.27
C GLN A 173 -27.06 -10.36 5.05
N PHE A 174 -26.20 -9.39 4.76
CA PHE A 174 -25.44 -9.31 3.51
C PHE A 174 -23.93 -9.60 3.66
N CYS A 175 -23.48 -10.01 4.86
CA CYS A 175 -22.07 -10.30 5.08
C CYS A 175 -21.62 -11.58 4.35
N ALA A 176 -20.78 -11.42 3.32
CA ALA A 176 -20.26 -12.53 2.53
C ALA A 176 -19.44 -13.53 3.37
N VAL A 177 -18.64 -13.04 4.33
CA VAL A 177 -17.85 -13.90 5.23
C VAL A 177 -18.76 -14.77 6.09
N ARG A 178 -19.79 -14.18 6.68
CA ARG A 178 -20.79 -14.91 7.47
C ARG A 178 -21.52 -15.97 6.64
N THR A 179 -21.95 -15.60 5.44
CA THR A 179 -22.61 -16.52 4.50
C THR A 179 -21.69 -17.69 4.14
N SER A 180 -20.43 -17.42 3.79
CA SER A 180 -19.43 -18.45 3.47
C SER A 180 -19.19 -19.39 4.66
N ARG A 181 -19.11 -18.88 5.89
CA ARG A 181 -18.98 -19.72 7.09
C ARG A 181 -20.21 -20.64 7.29
N ARG A 182 -21.43 -20.13 7.06
CA ARG A 182 -22.64 -20.93 7.13
C ARG A 182 -22.65 -22.07 6.11
N ILE A 183 -22.28 -21.75 4.86
CA ILE A 183 -22.21 -22.74 3.78
C ILE A 183 -21.18 -23.83 4.11
N ARG A 184 -20.00 -23.48 4.62
CA ARG A 184 -18.98 -24.45 5.03
C ARG A 184 -19.49 -25.39 6.12
N LYS A 185 -20.09 -24.85 7.17
CA LYS A 185 -20.68 -25.65 8.26
C LYS A 185 -21.77 -26.60 7.76
N LEU A 186 -22.60 -26.15 6.81
CA LEU A 186 -23.62 -26.99 6.19
C LEU A 186 -22.99 -28.13 5.38
N ALA A 187 -22.01 -27.83 4.56
CA ALA A 187 -21.28 -28.82 3.77
C ALA A 187 -20.57 -29.87 4.64
N GLU A 188 -20.03 -29.49 5.78
CA GLU A 188 -19.42 -30.40 6.75
C GLU A 188 -20.45 -31.36 7.39
N ARG A 189 -21.62 -30.83 7.79
CA ARG A 189 -22.73 -31.66 8.30
C ARG A 189 -23.19 -32.68 7.26
N MET A 190 -23.42 -32.26 6.02
CA MET A 190 -23.86 -33.16 4.94
C MET A 190 -22.82 -34.26 4.62
N LYS A 191 -21.52 -34.00 4.84
CA LYS A 191 -20.46 -35.03 4.68
C LYS A 191 -20.45 -36.02 5.86
N GLY A 192 -20.78 -35.55 7.08
CA GLY A 192 -20.86 -36.41 8.27
C GLY A 192 -22.08 -37.37 8.23
N GLU A 193 -23.20 -36.91 7.66
CA GLU A 193 -24.44 -37.74 7.50
C GLU A 193 -24.34 -38.79 6.40
N ARG A 194 -23.33 -38.74 5.53
CA ARG A 194 -23.08 -39.74 4.46
C ARG A 194 -22.10 -40.85 4.84
N LYS A 195 -21.61 -40.84 6.09
CA LYS A 195 -20.79 -41.91 6.67
C LYS A 195 -21.61 -42.72 7.66
#